data_a69e56519bce3700283338cddd3c9cfe
#
_entry.id   a69e56519bce3700283338cddd3c9cfe
#
_cell.length_a   1.000
_cell.length_b   1.000
_cell.length_c   1.000
_cell.angle_alpha   90.00
_cell.angle_beta   90.00
_cell.angle_gamma   90.00
#
_symmetry.space_group_name_H-M   'P 1'
#
loop_
_entity.id
_entity.type
_entity.pdbx_description
1 polymer ?
#
loop_
_entity_poly.entity_id
_entity_poly.type
_entity_poly.pdbx_seq_one_letter_code
_entity_poly.pdbx_strand_id
1 'polypeptide(L)'
;MSNFLETNAFNGFATLLTAIVAISLYYWEQRKKKRDAAKIIVQEIRRAEDIISEYKERSGYKFTKKIIATNSWAKNIHHFVGDLAQDELDKISGLYSIGEYLDSIIAKVSDQNFEDQVQSHKNEIQQIFSGLQTVTQNQQSTSVGAQSGEQIVSQPQQVVQKAIPIKIQIPPPWKTLLDEISYNYEPIYHSSICEKLKKIAKIK
;
A
#
# COMPACT_ATOMS: atom_id res chain seq x y z
N MET A 1 17.41 -1.11 -70.32
CA MET A 1 18.24 -1.30 -69.09
C MET A 1 18.04 -0.17 -68.04
N SER A 2 17.63 1.03 -68.44
CA SER A 2 17.38 2.18 -67.55
C SER A 2 16.31 1.91 -66.47
N ASN A 3 15.19 1.28 -66.82
CA ASN A 3 14.08 1.05 -65.90
C ASN A 3 14.40 0.13 -64.72
N PHE A 4 15.39 -0.79 -64.85
CA PHE A 4 15.77 -1.72 -63.79
C PHE A 4 16.63 -1.01 -62.70
N LEU A 5 17.48 -0.10 -63.10
CA LEU A 5 18.29 0.69 -62.14
C LEU A 5 17.45 1.71 -61.37
N GLU A 6 16.49 2.36 -62.07
CA GLU A 6 15.57 3.30 -61.43
C GLU A 6 14.65 2.61 -60.41
N THR A 7 14.12 1.40 -60.70
CA THR A 7 13.29 0.64 -59.79
C THR A 7 14.07 0.16 -58.54
N ASN A 8 15.32 -0.25 -58.71
CA ASN A 8 16.17 -0.69 -57.57
C ASN A 8 16.59 0.50 -56.70
N ALA A 9 16.91 1.66 -57.33
CA ALA A 9 17.23 2.86 -56.56
C ALA A 9 16.02 3.36 -55.74
N PHE A 10 14.84 3.34 -56.31
CA PHE A 10 13.59 3.70 -55.64
C PHE A 10 13.28 2.76 -54.45
N ASN A 11 13.39 1.44 -54.66
CA ASN A 11 13.18 0.44 -53.60
C ASN A 11 14.22 0.63 -52.48
N GLY A 12 15.49 0.90 -52.80
CA GLY A 12 16.52 1.21 -51.82
C GLY A 12 16.19 2.45 -50.99
N PHE A 13 15.75 3.52 -51.64
CA PHE A 13 15.34 4.75 -50.96
C PHE A 13 14.12 4.56 -50.07
N ALA A 14 13.09 3.82 -50.52
CA ALA A 14 11.89 3.50 -49.74
C ALA A 14 12.25 2.68 -48.48
N THR A 15 13.17 1.72 -48.61
CA THR A 15 13.65 0.91 -47.48
C THR A 15 14.39 1.76 -46.46
N LEU A 16 15.25 2.68 -46.92
CA LEU A 16 15.97 3.58 -46.03
C LEU A 16 15.03 4.53 -45.28
N LEU A 17 14.03 5.10 -45.96
CA LEU A 17 13.02 5.93 -45.32
C LEU A 17 12.25 5.14 -44.24
N THR A 18 11.86 3.91 -44.54
CA THR A 18 11.14 3.06 -43.59
C THR A 18 12.01 2.80 -42.34
N ALA A 19 13.31 2.54 -42.52
CA ALA A 19 14.25 2.35 -41.41
C ALA A 19 14.37 3.63 -40.54
N ILE A 20 14.47 4.79 -41.14
CA ILE A 20 14.55 6.09 -40.43
C ILE A 20 13.26 6.32 -39.63
N VAL A 21 12.09 6.06 -40.21
CA VAL A 21 10.80 6.20 -39.52
C VAL A 21 10.72 5.23 -38.33
N ALA A 22 11.09 3.97 -38.52
CA ALA A 22 11.09 2.96 -37.46
C ALA A 22 12.01 3.34 -36.30
N ILE A 23 13.22 3.80 -36.59
CA ILE A 23 14.16 4.29 -35.58
C ILE A 23 13.60 5.52 -34.83
N SER A 24 13.02 6.46 -35.57
CA SER A 24 12.42 7.66 -34.97
C SER A 24 11.26 7.33 -34.05
N LEU A 25 10.37 6.41 -34.45
CA LEU A 25 9.27 5.93 -33.64
C LEU A 25 9.76 5.20 -32.38
N TYR A 26 10.81 4.37 -32.51
CA TYR A 26 11.41 3.69 -31.37
C TYR A 26 11.95 4.69 -30.33
N TYR A 27 12.73 5.71 -30.77
CA TYR A 27 13.23 6.73 -29.85
C TYR A 27 12.11 7.55 -29.21
N TRP A 28 11.05 7.85 -29.95
CA TRP A 28 9.91 8.58 -29.42
C TRP A 28 9.16 7.77 -28.35
N GLU A 29 9.00 6.46 -28.59
CA GLU A 29 8.38 5.55 -27.64
C GLU A 29 9.21 5.41 -26.35
N GLN A 30 10.53 5.27 -26.47
CA GLN A 30 11.42 5.21 -25.29
C GLN A 30 11.35 6.50 -24.46
N ARG A 31 11.34 7.65 -25.11
CA ARG A 31 11.17 8.94 -24.41
C ARG A 31 9.80 9.05 -23.73
N LYS A 32 8.75 8.53 -24.34
CA LYS A 32 7.42 8.50 -23.76
C LYS A 32 7.40 7.60 -22.52
N LYS A 33 7.91 6.37 -22.60
CA LYS A 33 8.02 5.43 -21.48
C LYS A 33 8.76 6.05 -20.30
N LYS A 34 9.92 6.65 -20.55
CA LYS A 34 10.72 7.33 -19.52
C LYS A 34 9.95 8.47 -18.85
N ARG A 35 9.28 9.30 -19.61
CA ARG A 35 8.47 10.38 -19.07
C ARG A 35 7.30 9.89 -18.23
N ASP A 36 6.60 8.87 -18.68
CA ASP A 36 5.46 8.32 -17.97
C ASP A 36 5.91 7.58 -16.68
N ALA A 37 7.05 6.87 -16.72
CA ALA A 37 7.69 6.31 -15.54
C ALA A 37 8.06 7.40 -14.52
N ALA A 38 8.67 8.50 -14.97
CA ALA A 38 9.02 9.62 -14.08
C ALA A 38 7.79 10.22 -13.39
N LYS A 39 6.66 10.35 -14.10
CA LYS A 39 5.40 10.84 -13.50
C LYS A 39 4.91 9.95 -12.38
N ILE A 40 4.90 8.64 -12.61
CA ILE A 40 4.45 7.67 -11.62
C ILE A 40 5.37 7.71 -10.39
N ILE A 41 6.69 7.71 -10.60
CA ILE A 41 7.68 7.76 -9.52
C ILE A 41 7.53 9.03 -8.67
N VAL A 42 7.37 10.20 -9.29
CA VAL A 42 7.14 11.46 -8.56
C VAL A 42 5.87 11.39 -7.71
N GLN A 43 4.79 10.80 -8.23
CA GLN A 43 3.55 10.62 -7.47
C GLN A 43 3.70 9.62 -6.33
N GLU A 44 4.45 8.53 -6.53
CA GLU A 44 4.73 7.54 -5.49
C GLU A 44 5.58 8.17 -4.37
N ILE A 45 6.64 8.91 -4.71
CA ILE A 45 7.47 9.64 -3.72
C ILE A 45 6.61 10.58 -2.89
N ARG A 46 5.84 11.45 -3.55
CA ARG A 46 4.95 12.38 -2.85
C ARG A 46 4.00 11.67 -1.90
N ARG A 47 3.33 10.61 -2.38
CA ARG A 47 2.39 9.84 -1.57
C ARG A 47 3.06 9.17 -0.37
N ALA A 48 4.25 8.60 -0.57
CA ALA A 48 5.00 7.96 0.51
C ALA A 48 5.37 8.99 1.59
N GLU A 49 5.84 10.16 1.19
CA GLU A 49 6.20 11.23 2.12
C GLU A 49 4.99 11.82 2.85
N ASP A 50 3.86 12.00 2.16
CA ASP A 50 2.61 12.43 2.80
C ASP A 50 2.18 11.45 3.91
N ILE A 51 2.32 10.13 3.69
CA ILE A 51 1.98 9.11 4.70
C ILE A 51 2.97 9.15 5.87
N ILE A 52 4.27 9.26 5.60
CA ILE A 52 5.31 9.34 6.64
C ILE A 52 5.14 10.62 7.48
N SER A 53 4.84 11.74 6.83
CA SER A 53 4.57 13.02 7.52
C SER A 53 3.31 12.94 8.38
N GLU A 54 2.23 12.34 7.87
CA GLU A 54 0.99 12.14 8.64
C GLU A 54 1.26 11.29 9.90
N TYR A 55 2.15 10.29 9.81
CA TYR A 55 2.55 9.51 10.99
C TYR A 55 3.31 10.36 12.01
N LYS A 56 4.26 11.18 11.57
CA LYS A 56 5.01 12.08 12.46
C LYS A 56 4.10 13.03 13.24
N GLU A 57 3.06 13.54 12.58
CA GLU A 57 2.12 14.49 13.19
C GLU A 57 1.13 13.84 14.16
N ARG A 58 0.66 12.64 13.84
CA ARG A 58 -0.45 11.99 14.54
C ARG A 58 -0.08 10.75 15.34
N SER A 59 1.18 10.34 15.30
CA SER A 59 1.70 9.11 15.94
C SER A 59 0.87 7.86 15.61
N GLY A 60 0.30 7.81 14.41
CA GLY A 60 -0.52 6.67 13.98
C GLY A 60 -0.56 6.49 12.47
N TYR A 61 -0.30 5.26 12.01
CA TYR A 61 -0.47 4.89 10.61
C TYR A 61 -1.93 4.60 10.29
N LYS A 62 -2.37 5.04 9.10
CA LYS A 62 -3.60 4.53 8.51
C LYS A 62 -3.32 3.18 7.88
N PHE A 63 -3.61 2.10 8.59
CA PHE A 63 -3.36 0.72 8.18
C PHE A 63 -4.01 0.31 6.85
N THR A 64 -4.88 1.14 6.29
CA THR A 64 -5.51 0.92 4.98
C THR A 64 -4.69 1.42 3.80
N LYS A 65 -3.59 2.14 4.03
CA LYS A 65 -2.77 2.75 2.98
C LYS A 65 -1.39 2.15 2.99
N LYS A 66 -1.01 1.49 1.89
CA LYS A 66 0.39 1.14 1.64
C LYS A 66 1.20 2.40 1.34
N ILE A 67 2.39 2.48 1.90
CA ILE A 67 3.36 3.55 1.62
C ILE A 67 3.84 3.42 0.18
N ILE A 68 4.29 2.23 -0.20
CA ILE A 68 4.67 1.90 -1.58
C ILE A 68 3.58 1.02 -2.20
N ALA A 69 2.67 1.62 -2.97
CA ALA A 69 1.58 0.90 -3.60
C ALA A 69 2.05 -0.07 -4.69
N THR A 70 2.97 0.41 -5.52
CA THR A 70 3.64 -0.35 -6.58
C THR A 70 5.09 0.09 -6.62
N ASN A 71 6.04 -0.84 -6.62
CA ASN A 71 7.45 -0.48 -6.75
C ASN A 71 7.77 -0.13 -8.22
N SER A 72 7.34 1.06 -8.64
CA SER A 72 7.60 1.56 -10.00
C SER A 72 9.06 1.90 -10.21
N TRP A 73 9.80 2.24 -9.14
CA TRP A 73 11.22 2.51 -9.20
C TRP A 73 12.02 1.30 -9.65
N ALA A 74 11.86 0.15 -8.99
CA ALA A 74 12.58 -1.08 -9.34
C ALA A 74 12.36 -1.50 -10.80
N LYS A 75 11.16 -1.24 -11.36
CA LYS A 75 10.83 -1.56 -12.76
C LYS A 75 11.46 -0.62 -13.76
N ASN A 76 11.70 0.64 -13.38
CA ASN A 76 12.02 1.71 -14.32
C ASN A 76 13.38 2.39 -14.07
N ILE A 77 14.12 2.00 -13.04
CA ILE A 77 15.42 2.62 -12.66
C ILE A 77 16.37 2.72 -13.84
N HIS A 78 16.39 1.72 -14.72
CA HIS A 78 17.26 1.68 -15.90
C HIS A 78 17.03 2.85 -16.88
N HIS A 79 15.87 3.47 -16.87
CA HIS A 79 15.58 4.65 -17.69
C HIS A 79 16.25 5.91 -17.16
N PHE A 80 16.72 5.93 -15.90
CA PHE A 80 17.21 7.12 -15.22
C PHE A 80 18.73 7.13 -14.97
N VAL A 81 19.40 5.98 -15.19
CA VAL A 81 20.85 5.82 -14.95
C VAL A 81 21.70 6.87 -15.68
N GLY A 82 21.24 7.40 -16.83
CA GLY A 82 21.96 8.45 -17.57
C GLY A 82 21.60 9.88 -17.19
N ASP A 83 20.58 10.11 -16.34
CA ASP A 83 20.10 11.45 -15.98
C ASP A 83 20.31 11.81 -14.50
N LEU A 84 20.41 10.78 -13.66
CA LEU A 84 20.62 10.92 -12.23
C LEU A 84 22.02 10.44 -11.86
N ALA A 85 22.65 11.09 -10.90
CA ALA A 85 23.91 10.64 -10.32
C ALA A 85 23.68 9.40 -9.42
N GLN A 86 24.74 8.64 -9.14
CA GLN A 86 24.64 7.41 -8.39
C GLN A 86 24.04 7.63 -6.98
N ASP A 87 24.49 8.69 -6.30
CA ASP A 87 23.95 9.06 -4.98
C ASP A 87 22.47 9.44 -5.01
N GLU A 88 21.99 10.02 -6.13
CA GLU A 88 20.57 10.33 -6.34
C GLU A 88 19.74 9.06 -6.57
N LEU A 89 20.28 8.10 -7.34
CA LEU A 89 19.66 6.80 -7.55
C LEU A 89 19.56 6.02 -6.23
N ASP A 90 20.63 6.06 -5.41
CA ASP A 90 20.70 5.39 -4.13
C ASP A 90 19.71 5.98 -3.11
N LYS A 91 19.55 7.31 -3.09
CA LYS A 91 18.57 7.99 -2.22
C LYS A 91 17.13 7.59 -2.57
N ILE A 92 16.78 7.55 -3.86
CA ILE A 92 15.46 7.11 -4.29
C ILE A 92 15.27 5.62 -3.95
N SER A 93 16.25 4.78 -4.23
CA SER A 93 16.20 3.34 -3.89
C SER A 93 16.03 3.12 -2.39
N GLY A 94 16.71 3.94 -1.57
CA GLY A 94 16.57 3.95 -0.11
C GLY A 94 15.14 4.25 0.35
N LEU A 95 14.47 5.26 -0.25
CA LEU A 95 13.07 5.58 0.05
C LEU A 95 12.15 4.38 -0.22
N TYR A 96 12.31 3.74 -1.39
CA TYR A 96 11.47 2.60 -1.75
C TYR A 96 11.72 1.40 -0.82
N SER A 97 12.99 1.12 -0.47
CA SER A 97 13.34 0.05 0.46
C SER A 97 12.78 0.29 1.87
N ILE A 98 12.89 1.52 2.37
CA ILE A 98 12.33 1.92 3.66
C ILE A 98 10.80 1.82 3.63
N GLY A 99 10.15 2.30 2.56
CA GLY A 99 8.71 2.24 2.41
C GLY A 99 8.17 0.82 2.36
N GLU A 100 8.80 -0.09 1.64
CA GLU A 100 8.43 -1.51 1.60
C GLU A 100 8.64 -2.19 2.96
N TYR A 101 9.72 -1.85 3.65
CA TYR A 101 9.98 -2.36 4.99
C TYR A 101 8.92 -1.91 5.99
N LEU A 102 8.56 -0.62 5.97
CA LEU A 102 7.47 -0.08 6.78
C LEU A 102 6.13 -0.74 6.47
N ASP A 103 5.81 -0.94 5.19
CA ASP A 103 4.60 -1.66 4.76
C ASP A 103 4.57 -3.09 5.31
N SER A 104 5.72 -3.77 5.35
CA SER A 104 5.82 -5.13 5.92
C SER A 104 5.57 -5.16 7.43
N ILE A 105 6.07 -4.16 8.16
CA ILE A 105 5.82 -4.01 9.60
C ILE A 105 4.34 -3.73 9.86
N ILE A 106 3.77 -2.77 9.13
CA ILE A 106 2.36 -2.39 9.25
C ILE A 106 1.45 -3.59 9.00
N ALA A 107 1.75 -4.40 7.98
CA ALA A 107 1.01 -5.62 7.69
C ALA A 107 1.07 -6.60 8.86
N LYS A 108 2.26 -6.89 9.41
CA LYS A 108 2.43 -7.79 10.56
C LYS A 108 1.68 -7.30 11.80
N VAL A 109 1.76 -6.00 12.10
CA VAL A 109 1.01 -5.41 13.23
C VAL A 109 -0.50 -5.53 13.01
N SER A 110 -0.96 -5.33 11.78
CA SER A 110 -2.38 -5.47 11.43
C SER A 110 -2.86 -6.91 11.61
N ASP A 111 -2.10 -7.88 11.12
CA ASP A 111 -2.44 -9.31 11.24
C ASP A 111 -2.47 -9.75 12.70
N GLN A 112 -1.48 -9.36 13.50
CA GLN A 112 -1.44 -9.67 14.94
C GLN A 112 -2.63 -9.06 15.70
N ASN A 113 -2.97 -7.80 15.43
CA ASN A 113 -4.15 -7.17 16.04
C ASN A 113 -5.45 -7.88 15.65
N PHE A 114 -5.55 -8.37 14.41
CA PHE A 114 -6.70 -9.12 13.96
C PHE A 114 -6.83 -10.47 14.70
N GLU A 115 -5.73 -11.22 14.82
CA GLU A 115 -5.69 -12.48 15.56
C GLU A 115 -6.08 -12.31 17.04
N ASP A 116 -5.54 -11.28 17.71
CA ASP A 116 -5.84 -10.95 19.10
C ASP A 116 -7.33 -10.63 19.29
N GLN A 117 -7.95 -9.91 18.34
CA GLN A 117 -9.38 -9.62 18.38
C GLN A 117 -10.23 -10.87 18.18
N VAL A 118 -9.89 -11.73 17.22
CA VAL A 118 -10.59 -13.00 16.99
C VAL A 118 -10.52 -13.87 18.22
N GLN A 119 -9.36 -13.95 18.87
CA GLN A 119 -9.20 -14.73 20.09
C GLN A 119 -9.98 -14.14 21.27
N SER A 120 -10.02 -12.81 21.40
CA SER A 120 -10.84 -12.14 22.42
C SER A 120 -12.33 -12.45 22.24
N HIS A 121 -12.86 -12.30 21.03
CA HIS A 121 -14.26 -12.65 20.73
C HIS A 121 -14.57 -14.14 20.97
N LYS A 122 -13.65 -15.02 20.62
CA LYS A 122 -13.81 -16.45 20.90
C LYS A 122 -13.92 -16.72 22.40
N ASN A 123 -13.10 -16.06 23.21
CA ASN A 123 -13.13 -16.18 24.67
C ASN A 123 -14.44 -15.62 25.25
N GLU A 124 -14.94 -14.49 24.75
CA GLU A 124 -16.24 -13.93 25.15
C GLU A 124 -17.40 -14.88 24.85
N ILE A 125 -17.41 -15.45 23.64
CA ILE A 125 -18.44 -16.45 23.25
C ILE A 125 -18.38 -17.67 24.17
N GLN A 126 -17.19 -18.19 24.48
CA GLN A 126 -17.04 -19.29 25.40
C GLN A 126 -17.55 -18.97 26.81
N GLN A 127 -17.30 -17.77 27.32
CA GLN A 127 -17.83 -17.33 28.62
C GLN A 127 -19.36 -17.25 28.62
N ILE A 128 -19.96 -16.74 27.54
CA ILE A 128 -21.44 -16.73 27.40
C ILE A 128 -22.02 -18.15 27.41
N PHE A 129 -21.41 -19.05 26.63
CA PHE A 129 -21.88 -20.46 26.61
C PHE A 129 -21.73 -21.17 27.94
N SER A 130 -20.62 -20.99 28.65
CA SER A 130 -20.42 -21.56 29.98
C SER A 130 -21.41 -20.99 31.01
N GLY A 131 -21.73 -19.71 30.95
CA GLY A 131 -22.73 -19.06 31.75
C GLY A 131 -24.14 -19.61 31.51
N LEU A 132 -24.52 -19.87 30.26
CA LEU A 132 -25.80 -20.46 29.90
C LEU A 132 -25.93 -21.91 30.40
N GLN A 133 -24.87 -22.71 30.32
CA GLN A 133 -24.89 -24.11 30.85
C GLN A 133 -25.08 -24.12 32.35
N THR A 134 -24.49 -23.20 33.10
CA THR A 134 -24.66 -23.12 34.57
C THR A 134 -26.10 -22.76 34.96
N VAL A 135 -26.76 -21.88 34.20
CA VAL A 135 -28.18 -21.52 34.42
C VAL A 135 -29.10 -22.70 34.13
N THR A 136 -28.82 -23.49 33.09
CA THR A 136 -29.66 -24.65 32.73
C THR A 136 -29.55 -25.79 33.77
N GLN A 137 -28.37 -25.99 34.36
CA GLN A 137 -28.20 -26.99 35.44
C GLN A 137 -28.89 -26.59 36.76
N ASN A 138 -28.93 -25.30 37.08
CA ASN A 138 -29.63 -24.82 38.28
C ASN A 138 -31.15 -24.85 38.16
N GLN A 139 -31.72 -24.84 36.95
CA GLN A 139 -33.16 -24.99 36.74
C GLN A 139 -33.66 -26.45 36.86
N GLN A 140 -32.81 -27.45 36.67
CA GLN A 140 -33.17 -28.84 36.85
C GLN A 140 -33.23 -29.31 38.29
N SER A 141 -32.66 -28.55 39.22
CA SER A 141 -32.68 -28.87 40.66
C SER A 141 -33.85 -28.27 41.44
N THR A 142 -34.75 -27.52 40.80
CA THR A 142 -35.87 -26.83 41.46
C THR A 142 -37.25 -27.21 40.91
N SER A 143 -37.44 -28.46 40.48
CA SER A 143 -38.76 -28.93 40.03
C SER A 143 -39.43 -29.83 41.09
N VAL A 144 -39.84 -29.26 42.26
CA VAL A 144 -40.94 -29.74 43.06
C VAL A 144 -41.66 -28.53 43.65
N GLY A 145 -42.88 -28.24 43.17
CA GLY A 145 -43.78 -27.29 43.85
C GLY A 145 -44.56 -26.36 42.96
N ALA A 146 -45.68 -26.83 42.41
CA ALA A 146 -47.01 -26.21 42.21
C ALA A 146 -47.13 -24.72 41.76
N GLN A 147 -47.79 -24.55 40.58
CA GLN A 147 -48.90 -23.62 40.28
C GLN A 147 -48.69 -22.12 40.46
N SER A 148 -48.62 -21.40 39.34
CA SER A 148 -49.61 -20.39 38.90
C SER A 148 -49.05 -19.64 37.70
N GLY A 149 -49.87 -19.45 36.66
CA GLY A 149 -49.50 -18.85 35.39
C GLY A 149 -49.18 -17.37 35.50
N GLU A 150 -48.17 -17.04 34.78
CA GLU A 150 -48.03 -15.72 34.14
C GLU A 150 -47.03 -15.89 32.97
N GLN A 151 -47.55 -15.75 31.75
CA GLN A 151 -46.77 -15.71 30.52
C GLN A 151 -45.93 -14.43 30.53
N ILE A 152 -44.66 -14.56 30.89
CA ILE A 152 -43.66 -13.53 30.55
C ILE A 152 -43.16 -13.86 29.16
N VAL A 153 -43.75 -13.19 28.18
CA VAL A 153 -43.19 -13.12 26.80
C VAL A 153 -41.89 -12.33 26.89
N SER A 154 -40.80 -13.03 27.02
CA SER A 154 -39.46 -12.45 26.91
C SER A 154 -39.25 -12.05 25.47
N GLN A 155 -39.40 -10.76 25.16
CA GLN A 155 -38.95 -10.18 23.88
C GLN A 155 -37.47 -10.50 23.72
N PRO A 156 -37.03 -11.01 22.55
CA PRO A 156 -35.61 -11.09 22.24
C PRO A 156 -35.05 -9.69 22.23
N GLN A 157 -34.28 -9.35 23.25
CA GLN A 157 -33.47 -8.13 23.21
C GLN A 157 -32.59 -8.21 21.95
N GLN A 158 -32.90 -7.34 20.99
CA GLN A 158 -32.01 -7.05 19.88
C GLN A 158 -30.68 -6.58 20.48
N VAL A 159 -29.69 -7.47 20.46
CA VAL A 159 -28.30 -7.12 20.69
C VAL A 159 -27.91 -6.25 19.50
N VAL A 160 -28.14 -4.96 19.61
CA VAL A 160 -27.59 -3.96 18.70
C VAL A 160 -26.07 -4.12 18.79
N GLN A 161 -25.51 -4.79 17.83
CA GLN A 161 -24.05 -4.85 17.63
C GLN A 161 -23.55 -3.43 17.41
N LYS A 162 -23.22 -2.76 18.50
CA LYS A 162 -22.51 -1.50 18.47
C LYS A 162 -21.13 -1.84 17.90
N ALA A 163 -20.90 -1.50 16.65
CA ALA A 163 -19.60 -1.64 16.02
C ALA A 163 -18.57 -0.92 16.89
N ILE A 164 -17.80 -1.69 17.67
CA ILE A 164 -16.73 -1.15 18.50
C ILE A 164 -15.66 -0.67 17.53
N PRO A 165 -15.28 0.63 17.55
CA PRO A 165 -14.21 1.12 16.69
C PRO A 165 -12.94 0.35 17.04
N ILE A 166 -12.40 -0.37 16.06
CA ILE A 166 -11.17 -1.15 16.20
C ILE A 166 -10.03 -0.17 16.43
N LYS A 167 -9.59 -0.04 17.65
CA LYS A 167 -8.41 0.76 18.00
C LYS A 167 -7.18 -0.12 17.83
N ILE A 168 -6.55 -0.05 16.68
CA ILE A 168 -5.31 -0.77 16.41
C ILE A 168 -4.23 -0.21 17.35
N GLN A 169 -3.73 -1.05 18.24
CA GLN A 169 -2.61 -0.72 19.13
C GLN A 169 -1.32 -1.25 18.50
N ILE A 170 -0.34 -0.35 18.34
CA ILE A 170 0.99 -0.73 17.87
C ILE A 170 1.79 -1.19 19.08
N PRO A 171 2.24 -2.46 19.15
CA PRO A 171 3.07 -2.94 20.25
C PRO A 171 4.35 -2.09 20.39
N PRO A 172 4.84 -1.86 21.63
CA PRO A 172 5.97 -0.96 21.90
C PRO A 172 7.22 -1.18 21.01
N PRO A 173 7.69 -2.43 20.77
CA PRO A 173 8.88 -2.63 19.95
C PRO A 173 8.69 -2.17 18.50
N TRP A 174 7.50 -2.38 17.91
CA TRP A 174 7.18 -1.92 16.57
C TRP A 174 7.02 -0.40 16.50
N LYS A 175 6.45 0.20 17.55
CA LYS A 175 6.31 1.65 17.64
C LYS A 175 7.66 2.34 17.65
N THR A 176 8.61 1.88 18.47
CA THR A 176 9.97 2.44 18.52
C THR A 176 10.64 2.39 17.15
N LEU A 177 10.54 1.25 16.45
CA LEU A 177 11.13 1.08 15.13
C LEU A 177 10.48 2.00 14.08
N LEU A 178 9.15 2.11 14.09
CA LEU A 178 8.41 3.00 13.19
C LEU A 178 8.75 4.47 13.45
N ASP A 179 8.89 4.86 14.70
CA ASP A 179 9.30 6.21 15.11
C ASP A 179 10.73 6.51 14.64
N GLU A 180 11.68 5.63 14.90
CA GLU A 180 13.08 5.79 14.50
C GLU A 180 13.23 5.98 12.98
N ILE A 181 12.62 5.12 12.18
CA ILE A 181 12.69 5.20 10.72
C ILE A 181 12.01 6.48 10.23
N SER A 182 10.84 6.81 10.77
CA SER A 182 10.09 7.99 10.33
C SER A 182 10.80 9.29 10.67
N TYR A 183 11.47 9.38 11.83
CA TYR A 183 12.20 10.57 12.23
C TYR A 183 13.52 10.75 11.47
N ASN A 184 14.19 9.66 11.12
CA ASN A 184 15.47 9.70 10.40
C ASN A 184 15.30 9.81 8.88
N TYR A 185 14.08 9.74 8.38
CA TYR A 185 13.81 9.87 6.96
C TYR A 185 14.03 11.31 6.47
N GLU A 186 14.86 11.47 5.44
CA GLU A 186 15.10 12.75 4.76
C GLU A 186 14.17 12.90 3.54
N PRO A 187 13.31 13.94 3.50
CA PRO A 187 12.35 14.12 2.39
C PRO A 187 13.05 14.35 1.04
N ILE A 188 12.59 13.68 0.00
CA ILE A 188 13.10 13.76 -1.37
C ILE A 188 12.21 14.63 -2.26
N TYR A 189 10.90 14.72 -1.98
CA TYR A 189 9.91 15.37 -2.87
C TYR A 189 10.23 16.85 -3.16
N HIS A 190 10.81 17.56 -2.20
CA HIS A 190 11.22 18.96 -2.34
C HIS A 190 12.72 19.12 -2.62
N SER A 191 13.44 18.03 -2.85
CA SER A 191 14.87 18.05 -3.17
C SER A 191 15.13 18.30 -4.66
N SER A 192 16.40 18.63 -4.97
CA SER A 192 16.89 18.74 -6.36
C SER A 192 16.67 17.46 -7.18
N ILE A 193 16.64 16.30 -6.52
CA ILE A 193 16.42 14.99 -7.14
C ILE A 193 15.00 14.93 -7.73
N CYS A 194 14.00 15.29 -6.94
CA CYS A 194 12.63 15.28 -7.40
C CYS A 194 12.39 16.34 -8.49
N GLU A 195 13.06 17.48 -8.41
CA GLU A 195 12.98 18.51 -9.47
C GLU A 195 13.55 17.97 -10.80
N LYS A 196 14.63 17.20 -10.78
CA LYS A 196 15.12 16.51 -11.99
C LYS A 196 14.09 15.54 -12.56
N LEU A 197 13.46 14.71 -11.69
CA LEU A 197 12.40 13.80 -12.11
C LEU A 197 11.18 14.54 -12.66
N LYS A 198 10.75 15.64 -12.04
CA LYS A 198 9.66 16.51 -12.54
C LYS A 198 9.98 17.08 -13.91
N LYS A 199 11.23 17.51 -14.12
CA LYS A 199 11.71 18.01 -15.43
C LYS A 199 11.64 16.94 -16.51
N ILE A 200 12.06 15.69 -16.21
CA ILE A 200 11.94 14.55 -17.11
C ILE A 200 10.46 14.24 -17.39
N ALA A 201 9.64 14.25 -16.37
CA ALA A 201 8.19 14.04 -16.43
C ALA A 201 7.43 15.14 -17.16
N LYS A 202 8.05 16.31 -17.37
CA LYS A 202 7.42 17.55 -17.86
C LYS A 202 6.22 17.98 -17.00
N ILE A 203 6.35 17.87 -15.67
CA ILE A 203 5.40 18.36 -14.68
C ILE A 203 5.90 19.74 -14.20
N LYS A 204 4.98 20.70 -14.05
CA LYS A 204 5.27 22.01 -13.46
C LYS A 204 5.12 21.96 -11.94
#